data_f957112bda427eb56bc081e4baedf718
#
_entry.id   f957112bda427eb56bc081e4baedf718
#
_cell.length_a   1.000
_cell.length_b   1.000
_cell.length_c   1.000
_cell.angle_alpha   90.00
_cell.angle_beta   90.00
_cell.angle_gamma   90.00
#
_symmetry.space_group_name_H-M   'P 1'
#
loop_
_entity.id
_entity.type
_entity.pdbx_description
1 polymer ?
#
loop_
_entity_poly.entity_id
_entity_poly.type
_entity_poly.pdbx_seq_one_letter_code
_entity_poly.pdbx_strand_id
1 'polypeptide(L)'
;MHLSPRYDGDIRALTGAPRADALDALVEDLRAADPAVRDDGAYVTAARWIPMLERAERHRLGDRITVHFTDPAVQARTFAPLVLARIVEAGDWREAWWSPFAEWYPAERDLRGHDAELGWLHAAAHGADLLAALARHPGQEPSRLTDLAVARLLAPTAHLFDAQEDDRLAYALAQILSRPDLGAEKATAWLVPIEKAFRTGEPGPVPAWASNTMRTLRMLYLLADRGLRTRNTDEPAHGVTHREAVLEGLAATLAVVAPYTG
;
A
#
# COMPACT_ATOMS: atom_id res chain seq x y z
N MET A 1 11.93 12.94 -19.70
CA MET A 1 12.24 12.28 -18.42
C MET A 1 13.66 11.71 -18.59
N HIS A 2 14.67 12.38 -18.04
CA HIS A 2 16.06 11.91 -18.10
C HIS A 2 16.24 10.89 -16.97
N LEU A 3 16.42 9.62 -17.33
CA LEU A 3 16.92 8.61 -16.41
C LEU A 3 18.33 9.01 -15.96
N SER A 4 18.67 8.73 -14.70
CA SER A 4 20.05 8.89 -14.24
C SER A 4 20.97 8.11 -15.21
N PRO A 5 22.14 8.66 -15.62
CA PRO A 5 23.10 7.96 -16.47
C PRO A 5 23.49 6.56 -15.97
N ARG A 6 23.31 6.31 -14.67
CA ARG A 6 23.53 5.00 -14.03
C ARG A 6 22.59 3.90 -14.53
N TYR A 7 21.41 4.25 -15.09
CA TYR A 7 20.33 3.32 -15.40
C TYR A 7 19.88 3.36 -16.88
N ASP A 8 20.63 4.02 -17.76
CA ASP A 8 20.30 4.14 -19.18
C ASP A 8 20.34 2.80 -19.94
N GLY A 9 20.87 1.74 -19.32
CA GLY A 9 20.97 0.41 -19.88
C GLY A 9 19.73 -0.47 -19.72
N ASP A 10 19.51 -1.32 -20.72
CA ASP A 10 18.57 -2.44 -20.58
C ASP A 10 19.20 -3.50 -19.67
N ILE A 11 18.54 -3.81 -18.55
CA ILE A 11 19.04 -4.84 -17.61
C ILE A 11 19.28 -6.19 -18.29
N ARG A 12 18.59 -6.48 -19.41
CA ARG A 12 18.77 -7.71 -20.19
C ARG A 12 20.12 -7.77 -20.92
N ALA A 13 20.72 -6.62 -21.19
CA ALA A 13 22.04 -6.54 -21.80
C ALA A 13 23.19 -6.81 -20.81
N LEU A 14 22.90 -6.72 -19.50
CA LEU A 14 23.87 -6.99 -18.44
C LEU A 14 23.83 -8.46 -18.04
N THR A 15 25.00 -9.05 -17.82
CA THR A 15 25.16 -10.44 -17.35
C THR A 15 26.23 -10.50 -16.26
N GLY A 16 26.21 -11.57 -15.45
CA GLY A 16 27.23 -11.80 -14.43
C GLY A 16 27.36 -10.68 -13.41
N ALA A 17 28.60 -10.32 -13.05
CA ALA A 17 28.90 -9.31 -12.04
C ALA A 17 28.31 -7.91 -12.37
N PRO A 18 28.42 -7.36 -13.59
CA PRO A 18 27.79 -6.07 -13.91
C PRO A 18 26.28 -6.01 -13.67
N ARG A 19 25.56 -7.13 -13.87
CA ARG A 19 24.13 -7.22 -13.60
C ARG A 19 23.85 -7.23 -12.09
N ALA A 20 24.64 -7.98 -11.33
CA ALA A 20 24.52 -8.00 -9.87
C ALA A 20 24.84 -6.62 -9.26
N ASP A 21 25.92 -5.99 -9.69
CA ASP A 21 26.33 -4.65 -9.24
C ASP A 21 25.27 -3.59 -9.54
N ALA A 22 24.58 -3.68 -10.70
CA ALA A 22 23.47 -2.77 -11.05
C ALA A 22 22.27 -2.94 -10.12
N LEU A 23 21.92 -4.18 -9.74
CA LEU A 23 20.85 -4.44 -8.77
C LEU A 23 21.24 -4.00 -7.35
N ASP A 24 22.50 -4.13 -6.99
CA ASP A 24 23.04 -3.66 -5.72
C ASP A 24 22.99 -2.14 -5.63
N ALA A 25 23.42 -1.44 -6.66
CA ALA A 25 23.32 0.01 -6.76
C ALA A 25 21.87 0.50 -6.69
N LEU A 26 20.93 -0.22 -7.34
CA LEU A 26 19.51 0.10 -7.30
C LEU A 26 18.95 0.06 -5.87
N VAL A 27 19.31 -0.95 -5.07
CA VAL A 27 18.87 -1.07 -3.68
C VAL A 27 19.41 0.08 -2.83
N GLU A 28 20.68 0.47 -3.01
CA GLU A 28 21.27 1.61 -2.30
C GLU A 28 20.62 2.95 -2.70
N ASP A 29 20.39 3.16 -3.99
CA ASP A 29 19.80 4.40 -4.48
C ASP A 29 18.31 4.55 -4.07
N LEU A 30 17.60 3.44 -3.81
CA LEU A 30 16.25 3.46 -3.21
C LEU A 30 16.23 3.97 -1.76
N ARG A 31 17.38 4.10 -1.10
CA ARG A 31 17.55 4.70 0.24
C ARG A 31 17.98 6.17 0.17
N ALA A 32 18.29 6.70 -1.01
CA ALA A 32 18.84 8.03 -1.15
C ALA A 32 17.89 9.09 -0.58
N ALA A 33 18.45 10.07 0.11
CA ALA A 33 17.70 11.24 0.59
C ALA A 33 17.28 12.14 -0.59
N ASP A 34 18.12 12.21 -1.63
CA ASP A 34 17.84 12.97 -2.85
C ASP A 34 16.69 12.34 -3.64
N PRO A 35 15.53 13.00 -3.79
CA PRO A 35 14.41 12.48 -4.56
C PRO A 35 14.72 12.28 -6.05
N ALA A 36 15.63 13.07 -6.63
CA ALA A 36 16.04 12.85 -8.03
C ALA A 36 16.74 11.50 -8.21
N VAL A 37 17.51 11.05 -7.22
CA VAL A 37 18.15 9.73 -7.24
C VAL A 37 17.13 8.63 -6.94
N ARG A 38 16.33 8.80 -5.90
CA ARG A 38 15.39 7.78 -5.40
C ARG A 38 14.13 7.66 -6.25
N ASP A 39 13.38 8.76 -6.42
CA ASP A 39 12.05 8.76 -7.05
C ASP A 39 12.18 8.69 -8.58
N ASP A 40 12.92 9.64 -9.16
CA ASP A 40 13.06 9.78 -10.62
C ASP A 40 14.05 8.77 -11.22
N GLY A 41 15.04 8.34 -10.44
CA GLY A 41 16.06 7.39 -10.84
C GLY A 41 15.74 5.96 -10.45
N ALA A 42 15.95 5.62 -9.18
CA ALA A 42 15.94 4.25 -8.70
C ALA A 42 14.56 3.59 -8.78
N TYR A 43 13.50 4.25 -8.29
CA TYR A 43 12.16 3.66 -8.31
C TYR A 43 11.63 3.45 -9.75
N VAL A 44 11.80 4.44 -10.63
CA VAL A 44 11.40 4.31 -12.04
C VAL A 44 12.17 3.16 -12.72
N THR A 45 13.43 3.00 -12.37
CA THR A 45 14.27 1.89 -12.87
C THR A 45 13.80 0.55 -12.32
N ALA A 46 13.51 0.46 -10.99
CA ALA A 46 12.97 -0.74 -10.38
C ALA A 46 11.66 -1.17 -11.06
N ALA A 47 10.73 -0.24 -11.27
CA ALA A 47 9.45 -0.52 -11.92
C ALA A 47 9.63 -1.05 -13.36
N ARG A 48 10.65 -0.59 -14.08
CA ARG A 48 10.97 -1.04 -15.42
C ARG A 48 11.71 -2.39 -15.45
N TRP A 49 12.64 -2.62 -14.53
CA TRP A 49 13.50 -3.81 -14.53
C TRP A 49 12.83 -5.03 -13.92
N ILE A 50 12.05 -4.87 -12.85
CA ILE A 50 11.44 -5.99 -12.11
C ILE A 50 10.69 -6.97 -13.03
N PRO A 51 9.84 -6.54 -13.99
CA PRO A 51 9.19 -7.46 -14.93
C PRO A 51 10.15 -8.25 -15.83
N MET A 52 11.39 -7.75 -16.01
CA MET A 52 12.43 -8.36 -16.86
C MET A 52 13.42 -9.22 -16.08
N LEU A 53 13.34 -9.23 -14.74
CA LEU A 53 14.20 -10.03 -13.88
C LEU A 53 13.71 -11.49 -13.84
N GLU A 54 14.65 -12.40 -13.67
CA GLU A 54 14.35 -13.78 -13.34
C GLU A 54 13.75 -13.90 -11.93
N ARG A 55 12.93 -14.92 -11.70
CA ARG A 55 12.31 -15.16 -10.39
C ARG A 55 13.30 -15.13 -9.23
N ALA A 56 14.45 -15.77 -9.39
CA ALA A 56 15.49 -15.80 -8.37
C ALA A 56 16.08 -14.41 -8.08
N GLU A 57 16.15 -13.55 -9.08
CA GLU A 57 16.62 -12.15 -8.92
C GLU A 57 15.55 -11.30 -8.21
N ARG A 58 14.25 -11.43 -8.60
CA ARG A 58 13.14 -10.77 -7.89
C ARG A 58 13.10 -11.18 -6.42
N HIS A 59 13.32 -12.46 -6.11
CA HIS A 59 13.40 -12.94 -4.73
C HIS A 59 14.56 -12.31 -3.96
N ARG A 60 15.78 -12.29 -4.54
CA ARG A 60 16.93 -11.65 -3.90
C ARG A 60 16.72 -10.16 -3.69
N LEU A 61 16.15 -9.48 -4.69
CA LEU A 61 15.79 -8.05 -4.57
C LEU A 61 14.79 -7.83 -3.44
N GLY A 62 13.70 -8.60 -3.38
CA GLY A 62 12.69 -8.52 -2.33
C GLY A 62 13.25 -8.81 -0.94
N ASP A 63 14.13 -9.81 -0.79
CA ASP A 63 14.80 -10.10 0.48
C ASP A 63 15.62 -8.90 0.98
N ARG A 64 16.32 -8.19 0.08
CA ARG A 64 17.11 -7.00 0.44
C ARG A 64 16.21 -5.80 0.76
N ILE A 65 15.17 -5.58 -0.04
CA ILE A 65 14.22 -4.49 0.16
C ILE A 65 13.44 -4.66 1.48
N THR A 66 13.12 -5.87 1.86
CA THR A 66 12.43 -6.16 3.13
C THR A 66 13.23 -5.70 4.36
N VAL A 67 14.56 -5.70 4.30
CA VAL A 67 15.42 -5.17 5.36
C VAL A 67 15.20 -3.67 5.57
N HIS A 68 14.81 -2.93 4.54
CA HIS A 68 14.54 -1.50 4.65
C HIS A 68 13.39 -1.14 5.60
N PHE A 69 12.47 -2.03 5.93
CA PHE A 69 11.41 -1.74 6.91
C PHE A 69 11.96 -1.37 8.31
N THR A 70 13.19 -1.71 8.61
CA THR A 70 13.87 -1.34 9.87
C THR A 70 14.96 -0.29 9.68
N ASP A 71 15.10 0.29 8.48
CA ASP A 71 16.11 1.31 8.20
C ASP A 71 15.82 2.59 8.99
N PRO A 72 16.85 3.27 9.56
CA PRO A 72 16.68 4.55 10.23
C PRO A 72 16.16 5.65 9.30
N ALA A 73 16.47 5.61 8.01
CA ALA A 73 16.00 6.58 7.02
C ALA A 73 14.54 6.31 6.63
N VAL A 74 13.68 7.29 6.84
CA VAL A 74 12.23 7.18 6.56
C VAL A 74 11.96 6.84 5.09
N GLN A 75 12.66 7.48 4.17
CA GLN A 75 12.50 7.25 2.73
C GLN A 75 12.84 5.80 2.33
N ALA A 76 13.82 5.17 2.98
CA ALA A 76 14.11 3.75 2.74
C ALA A 76 12.93 2.87 3.16
N ARG A 77 12.38 3.11 4.37
CA ARG A 77 11.23 2.35 4.87
C ARG A 77 10.00 2.51 3.99
N THR A 78 9.72 3.72 3.55
CA THR A 78 8.49 4.03 2.81
C THR A 78 8.52 3.56 1.36
N PHE A 79 9.70 3.44 0.74
CA PHE A 79 9.84 2.91 -0.62
C PHE A 79 9.87 1.38 -0.68
N ALA A 80 10.15 0.70 0.44
CA ALA A 80 10.16 -0.75 0.49
C ALA A 80 8.84 -1.39 -0.01
N PRO A 81 7.65 -0.98 0.48
CA PRO A 81 6.40 -1.56 0.01
C PRO A 81 6.11 -1.26 -1.47
N LEU A 82 6.53 -0.11 -2.01
CA LEU A 82 6.39 0.19 -3.44
C LEU A 82 7.15 -0.81 -4.33
N VAL A 83 8.39 -1.12 -3.96
CA VAL A 83 9.22 -2.06 -4.72
C VAL A 83 8.68 -3.48 -4.58
N LEU A 84 8.27 -3.88 -3.38
CA LEU A 84 7.62 -5.18 -3.15
C LEU A 84 6.32 -5.31 -3.95
N ALA A 85 5.51 -4.24 -4.04
CA ALA A 85 4.30 -4.24 -4.86
C ALA A 85 4.62 -4.55 -6.34
N ARG A 86 5.70 -3.98 -6.90
CA ARG A 86 6.14 -4.28 -8.28
C ARG A 86 6.57 -5.74 -8.44
N ILE A 87 7.22 -6.33 -7.43
CA ILE A 87 7.59 -7.75 -7.45
C ILE A 87 6.33 -8.63 -7.42
N VAL A 88 5.33 -8.28 -6.59
CA VAL A 88 4.05 -8.97 -6.53
C VAL A 88 3.30 -8.86 -7.87
N GLU A 89 3.26 -7.70 -8.49
CA GLU A 89 2.67 -7.48 -9.81
C GLU A 89 3.37 -8.28 -10.92
N ALA A 90 4.66 -8.57 -10.76
CA ALA A 90 5.41 -9.47 -11.63
C ALA A 90 5.19 -10.96 -11.33
N GLY A 91 4.27 -11.29 -10.41
CA GLY A 91 3.82 -12.65 -10.10
C GLY A 91 4.59 -13.37 -9.00
N ASP A 92 5.44 -12.67 -8.23
CA ASP A 92 6.23 -13.29 -7.18
C ASP A 92 5.96 -12.68 -5.79
N TRP A 93 5.87 -13.57 -4.81
CA TRP A 93 5.80 -13.24 -3.40
C TRP A 93 6.50 -14.29 -2.56
N ARG A 94 7.12 -13.89 -1.45
CA ARG A 94 7.63 -14.79 -0.42
C ARG A 94 6.98 -14.49 0.92
N GLU A 95 6.48 -15.53 1.58
CA GLU A 95 5.82 -15.38 2.88
C GLU A 95 6.73 -14.74 3.94
N ALA A 96 8.04 -14.93 3.84
CA ALA A 96 9.03 -14.30 4.72
C ALA A 96 9.01 -12.75 4.69
N TRP A 97 8.44 -12.14 3.64
CA TRP A 97 8.32 -10.67 3.52
C TRP A 97 7.10 -10.12 4.28
N TRP A 98 6.16 -10.99 4.65
CA TRP A 98 4.93 -10.56 5.31
C TRP A 98 5.19 -9.96 6.69
N SER A 99 5.87 -10.67 7.61
CA SER A 99 6.03 -10.20 8.99
C SER A 99 6.71 -8.85 9.09
N PRO A 100 7.85 -8.57 8.40
CA PRO A 100 8.44 -7.25 8.39
C PRO A 100 7.51 -6.15 7.89
N PHE A 101 6.72 -6.41 6.85
CA PHE A 101 5.72 -5.46 6.34
C PHE A 101 4.59 -5.23 7.34
N ALA A 102 4.03 -6.31 7.90
CA ALA A 102 2.90 -6.24 8.81
C ALA A 102 3.26 -5.59 10.15
N GLU A 103 4.50 -5.72 10.61
CA GLU A 103 5.02 -5.05 11.79
C GLU A 103 5.27 -3.57 11.52
N TRP A 104 5.86 -3.23 10.38
CA TRP A 104 6.20 -1.86 10.03
C TRP A 104 4.94 -1.02 9.75
N TYR A 105 3.98 -1.52 8.96
CA TYR A 105 2.93 -0.68 8.38
C TYR A 105 2.07 0.05 9.42
N PRO A 106 1.52 -0.59 10.48
CA PRO A 106 0.82 0.13 11.53
C PRO A 106 1.74 0.91 12.48
N ALA A 107 3.03 0.53 12.57
CA ALA A 107 3.98 1.13 13.49
C ALA A 107 4.69 2.38 12.93
N GLU A 108 4.68 2.59 11.60
CA GLU A 108 5.28 3.78 10.98
C GLU A 108 4.59 5.06 11.48
N ARG A 109 5.39 5.98 12.00
CA ARG A 109 4.91 7.24 12.59
C ARG A 109 5.07 8.43 11.66
N ASP A 110 6.01 8.37 10.74
CA ASP A 110 6.18 9.43 9.74
C ASP A 110 5.26 9.15 8.55
N LEU A 111 4.10 9.79 8.59
CA LEU A 111 3.04 9.62 7.61
C LEU A 111 2.94 10.80 6.63
N ARG A 112 3.95 11.68 6.59
CA ARG A 112 3.97 12.77 5.62
C ARG A 112 3.81 12.22 4.20
N GLY A 113 2.96 12.89 3.41
CA GLY A 113 2.83 12.59 1.99
C GLY A 113 4.04 13.10 1.23
N HIS A 114 4.26 14.41 1.25
CA HIS A 114 5.40 15.07 0.61
C HIS A 114 6.20 15.90 1.63
N ASP A 115 7.51 15.82 1.52
CA ASP A 115 8.46 16.63 2.28
C ASP A 115 9.26 17.53 1.33
N ALA A 116 9.55 18.77 1.74
CA ALA A 116 10.21 19.75 0.87
C ALA A 116 11.65 19.34 0.48
N GLU A 117 12.34 18.59 1.35
CA GLU A 117 13.72 18.16 1.14
C GLU A 117 13.80 16.70 0.63
N LEU A 118 12.97 15.82 1.22
CA LEU A 118 13.00 14.38 0.93
C LEU A 118 12.06 13.96 -0.21
N GLY A 119 11.23 14.86 -0.74
CA GLY A 119 10.26 14.51 -1.78
C GLY A 119 9.11 13.64 -1.25
N TRP A 120 8.64 12.69 -2.04
CA TRP A 120 7.53 11.81 -1.67
C TRP A 120 7.96 10.76 -0.63
N LEU A 121 7.24 10.70 0.48
CA LEU A 121 7.39 9.67 1.52
C LEU A 121 6.22 8.69 1.51
N HIS A 122 4.99 9.17 1.67
CA HIS A 122 3.75 8.43 1.42
C HIS A 122 3.63 7.06 2.10
N ALA A 123 4.13 6.90 3.33
CA ALA A 123 4.13 5.60 4.02
C ALA A 123 2.78 4.86 3.96
N ALA A 124 1.68 5.58 4.27
CA ALA A 124 0.34 5.00 4.28
C ALA A 124 -0.11 4.58 2.87
N ALA A 125 0.15 5.41 1.85
CA ALA A 125 -0.21 5.13 0.47
C ALA A 125 0.62 4.00 -0.15
N HIS A 126 1.94 3.98 0.10
CA HIS A 126 2.82 2.94 -0.42
C HIS A 126 2.53 1.56 0.19
N GLY A 127 2.21 1.52 1.50
CA GLY A 127 1.73 0.30 2.14
C GLY A 127 0.39 -0.17 1.57
N ALA A 128 -0.51 0.76 1.25
CA ALA A 128 -1.78 0.45 0.58
C ALA A 128 -1.57 -0.11 -0.83
N ASP A 129 -0.58 0.38 -1.58
CA ASP A 129 -0.23 -0.18 -2.90
C ASP A 129 0.24 -1.64 -2.80
N LEU A 130 1.04 -1.97 -1.79
CA LEU A 130 1.43 -3.36 -1.55
C LEU A 130 0.23 -4.22 -1.18
N LEU A 131 -0.68 -3.74 -0.32
CA LEU A 131 -1.93 -4.46 -0.01
C LEU A 131 -2.78 -4.69 -1.27
N ALA A 132 -2.92 -3.68 -2.14
CA ALA A 132 -3.66 -3.79 -3.39
C ALA A 132 -3.02 -4.81 -4.36
N ALA A 133 -1.70 -4.86 -4.44
CA ALA A 133 -0.97 -5.85 -5.23
C ALA A 133 -1.17 -7.27 -4.65
N LEU A 134 -1.05 -7.43 -3.33
CA LEU A 134 -1.27 -8.70 -2.63
C LEU A 134 -2.73 -9.19 -2.76
N ALA A 135 -3.70 -8.28 -2.80
CA ALA A 135 -5.11 -8.64 -3.03
C ALA A 135 -5.32 -9.39 -4.35
N ARG A 136 -4.52 -9.11 -5.37
CA ARG A 136 -4.57 -9.77 -6.67
C ARG A 136 -3.66 -11.00 -6.77
N HIS A 137 -2.75 -11.19 -5.81
CA HIS A 137 -1.83 -12.32 -5.81
C HIS A 137 -2.53 -13.59 -5.26
N PRO A 138 -2.47 -14.73 -5.98
CA PRO A 138 -3.07 -15.97 -5.51
C PRO A 138 -2.41 -16.44 -4.20
N GLY A 139 -3.20 -17.06 -3.33
CA GLY A 139 -2.71 -17.60 -2.06
C GLY A 139 -2.64 -16.62 -0.90
N GLN A 140 -3.01 -15.33 -1.11
CA GLN A 140 -3.16 -14.38 0.01
C GLN A 140 -4.55 -14.49 0.64
N GLU A 141 -4.60 -14.60 1.96
CA GLU A 141 -5.87 -14.64 2.70
C GLU A 141 -6.45 -13.22 2.81
N PRO A 142 -7.68 -12.96 2.29
CA PRO A 142 -8.27 -11.62 2.30
C PRO A 142 -8.38 -10.99 3.69
N SER A 143 -8.77 -11.78 4.70
CA SER A 143 -8.92 -11.28 6.08
C SER A 143 -7.61 -10.74 6.63
N ARG A 144 -6.49 -11.41 6.34
CA ARG A 144 -5.16 -10.95 6.77
C ARG A 144 -4.80 -9.58 6.20
N LEU A 145 -5.24 -9.30 4.97
CA LEU A 145 -5.00 -8.01 4.30
C LEU A 145 -5.91 -6.92 4.87
N THR A 146 -7.21 -7.21 5.12
CA THR A 146 -8.12 -6.26 5.75
C THR A 146 -7.70 -5.96 7.18
N ASP A 147 -7.27 -6.96 7.95
CA ASP A 147 -6.79 -6.78 9.33
C ASP A 147 -5.59 -5.83 9.38
N LEU A 148 -4.66 -5.96 8.45
CA LEU A 148 -3.50 -5.07 8.38
C LEU A 148 -3.89 -3.64 7.97
N ALA A 149 -4.83 -3.48 7.02
CA ALA A 149 -5.35 -2.17 6.66
C ALA A 149 -6.05 -1.50 7.85
N VAL A 150 -6.86 -2.25 8.61
CA VAL A 150 -7.51 -1.78 9.84
C VAL A 150 -6.47 -1.40 10.91
N ALA A 151 -5.45 -2.22 11.11
CA ALA A 151 -4.37 -1.90 12.03
C ALA A 151 -3.69 -0.56 11.70
N ARG A 152 -3.48 -0.26 10.39
CA ARG A 152 -2.97 1.06 9.95
C ARG A 152 -3.97 2.18 10.22
N LEU A 153 -5.26 1.99 9.90
CA LEU A 153 -6.28 3.01 10.09
C LEU A 153 -6.49 3.37 11.57
N LEU A 154 -6.41 2.40 12.46
CA LEU A 154 -6.60 2.59 13.90
C LEU A 154 -5.31 2.96 14.65
N ALA A 155 -4.15 2.93 13.98
CA ALA A 155 -2.89 3.28 14.62
C ALA A 155 -2.88 4.77 15.01
N PRO A 156 -2.46 5.11 16.23
CA PRO A 156 -2.41 6.48 16.72
C PRO A 156 -1.54 7.37 15.82
N THR A 157 -2.07 8.52 15.44
CA THR A 157 -1.34 9.53 14.66
C THR A 157 -1.92 10.92 14.91
N ALA A 158 -1.06 11.95 14.82
CA ALA A 158 -1.47 13.35 14.74
C ALA A 158 -1.51 13.85 13.29
N HIS A 159 -1.04 13.05 12.32
CA HIS A 159 -1.00 13.42 10.90
C HIS A 159 -2.36 13.16 10.24
N LEU A 160 -2.91 14.20 9.61
CA LEU A 160 -4.05 14.05 8.70
C LEU A 160 -3.52 13.67 7.31
N PHE A 161 -4.14 12.70 6.69
CA PHE A 161 -3.84 12.34 5.31
C PHE A 161 -4.16 13.53 4.38
N ASP A 162 -3.17 14.11 3.77
CA ASP A 162 -3.27 15.33 2.96
C ASP A 162 -2.81 15.16 1.50
N ALA A 163 -2.35 13.95 1.16
CA ALA A 163 -1.82 13.61 -0.15
C ALA A 163 -2.48 12.32 -0.73
N GLN A 164 -3.78 12.17 -0.52
CA GLN A 164 -4.62 11.07 -1.05
C GLN A 164 -4.28 9.67 -0.50
N GLU A 165 -3.71 9.59 0.70
CA GLU A 165 -3.44 8.31 1.36
C GLU A 165 -4.72 7.54 1.69
N ASP A 166 -5.78 8.26 2.06
CA ASP A 166 -7.12 7.74 2.29
C ASP A 166 -7.73 7.10 1.03
N ASP A 167 -7.57 7.73 -0.13
CA ASP A 167 -8.02 7.19 -1.42
C ASP A 167 -7.25 5.91 -1.78
N ARG A 168 -5.94 5.87 -1.51
CA ARG A 168 -5.09 4.70 -1.76
C ARG A 168 -5.46 3.53 -0.87
N LEU A 169 -5.72 3.78 0.42
CA LEU A 169 -6.20 2.77 1.37
C LEU A 169 -7.60 2.26 1.00
N ALA A 170 -8.51 3.15 0.61
CA ALA A 170 -9.83 2.77 0.13
C ALA A 170 -9.74 1.89 -1.12
N TYR A 171 -8.86 2.24 -2.06
CA TYR A 171 -8.63 1.43 -3.26
C TYR A 171 -8.08 0.04 -2.91
N ALA A 172 -7.12 -0.04 -1.98
CA ALA A 172 -6.57 -1.33 -1.53
C ALA A 172 -7.65 -2.21 -0.90
N LEU A 173 -8.47 -1.64 0.00
CA LEU A 173 -9.61 -2.34 0.60
C LEU A 173 -10.61 -2.79 -0.47
N ALA A 174 -10.94 -1.94 -1.46
CA ALA A 174 -11.84 -2.31 -2.54
C ALA A 174 -11.27 -3.47 -3.38
N GLN A 175 -9.96 -3.52 -3.66
CA GLN A 175 -9.31 -4.64 -4.33
C GLN A 175 -9.41 -5.94 -3.51
N ILE A 176 -9.23 -5.86 -2.18
CA ILE A 176 -9.39 -7.03 -1.30
C ILE A 176 -10.84 -7.52 -1.31
N LEU A 177 -11.80 -6.58 -1.20
CA LEU A 177 -13.24 -6.89 -1.18
C LEU A 177 -13.79 -7.35 -2.54
N SER A 178 -13.05 -7.17 -3.62
CA SER A 178 -13.42 -7.66 -4.96
C SER A 178 -13.04 -9.11 -5.22
N ARG A 179 -12.36 -9.75 -4.28
CA ARG A 179 -11.92 -11.13 -4.45
C ARG A 179 -13.09 -12.11 -4.47
N PRO A 180 -13.14 -13.03 -5.44
CA PRO A 180 -14.23 -13.98 -5.57
C PRO A 180 -14.24 -15.06 -4.46
N ASP A 181 -13.10 -15.29 -3.78
CA ASP A 181 -12.95 -16.22 -2.67
C ASP A 181 -13.28 -15.60 -1.28
N LEU A 182 -13.68 -14.32 -1.24
CA LEU A 182 -14.09 -13.65 -0.02
C LEU A 182 -15.49 -14.11 0.40
N GLY A 183 -15.60 -14.74 1.57
CA GLY A 183 -16.90 -15.14 2.14
C GLY A 183 -17.71 -13.94 2.66
N ALA A 184 -19.03 -14.06 2.66
CA ALA A 184 -19.96 -12.99 3.03
C ALA A 184 -19.69 -12.41 4.45
N GLU A 185 -19.43 -13.27 5.44
CA GLU A 185 -19.09 -12.85 6.81
C GLU A 185 -17.80 -12.00 6.83
N LYS A 186 -16.77 -12.45 6.14
CA LYS A 186 -15.47 -11.76 6.09
C LYS A 186 -15.53 -10.43 5.34
N ALA A 187 -16.51 -10.25 4.44
CA ALA A 187 -16.67 -9.02 3.68
C ALA A 187 -16.97 -7.80 4.57
N THR A 188 -17.51 -8.01 5.78
CA THR A 188 -17.88 -6.94 6.71
C THR A 188 -17.24 -7.06 8.10
N ALA A 189 -16.76 -8.24 8.51
CA ALA A 189 -16.20 -8.47 9.85
C ALA A 189 -15.06 -7.51 10.23
N TRP A 190 -14.28 -7.05 9.26
CA TRP A 190 -13.19 -6.10 9.44
C TRP A 190 -13.66 -4.70 9.89
N LEU A 191 -14.94 -4.37 9.74
CA LEU A 191 -15.54 -3.11 10.21
C LEU A 191 -15.75 -3.09 11.72
N VAL A 192 -15.92 -4.25 12.38
CA VAL A 192 -16.20 -4.37 13.80
C VAL A 192 -15.18 -3.65 14.68
N PRO A 193 -13.86 -3.81 14.54
CA PRO A 193 -12.90 -3.07 15.34
C PRO A 193 -12.93 -1.55 15.08
N ILE A 194 -13.26 -1.10 13.87
CA ILE A 194 -13.41 0.32 13.55
C ILE A 194 -14.64 0.90 14.25
N GLU A 195 -15.78 0.23 14.14
CA GLU A 195 -17.01 0.64 14.83
C GLU A 195 -16.81 0.71 16.36
N LYS A 196 -16.15 -0.29 16.92
CA LYS A 196 -15.78 -0.29 18.35
C LYS A 196 -14.91 0.92 18.71
N ALA A 197 -13.89 1.21 17.92
CA ALA A 197 -13.01 2.36 18.16
C ALA A 197 -13.76 3.70 18.09
N PHE A 198 -14.69 3.84 17.13
CA PHE A 198 -15.54 5.03 17.03
C PHE A 198 -16.48 5.20 18.23
N ARG A 199 -17.05 4.11 18.77
CA ARG A 199 -17.93 4.14 19.94
C ARG A 199 -17.22 4.41 21.26
N THR A 200 -15.93 4.11 21.35
CA THR A 200 -15.14 4.27 22.58
C THR A 200 -14.39 5.61 22.64
N GLY A 201 -14.58 6.48 21.65
CA GLY A 201 -13.98 7.82 21.63
C GLY A 201 -14.48 8.72 22.77
N GLU A 202 -13.57 9.48 23.37
CA GLU A 202 -13.93 10.51 24.36
C GLU A 202 -14.49 11.76 23.65
N PRO A 203 -15.44 12.49 24.28
CA PRO A 203 -15.91 13.77 23.75
C PRO A 203 -14.75 14.77 23.59
N GLY A 204 -14.63 15.36 22.41
CA GLY A 204 -13.56 16.34 22.15
C GLY A 204 -13.27 16.51 20.65
N PRO A 205 -12.15 17.13 20.31
CA PRO A 205 -11.71 17.23 18.91
C PRO A 205 -11.51 15.85 18.31
N VAL A 206 -11.97 15.67 17.06
CA VAL A 206 -11.82 14.40 16.35
C VAL A 206 -10.32 14.10 16.13
N PRO A 207 -9.79 12.99 16.62
CA PRO A 207 -8.38 12.66 16.42
C PRO A 207 -8.08 12.35 14.95
N ALA A 208 -6.84 12.61 14.54
CA ALA A 208 -6.45 12.48 13.13
C ALA A 208 -6.69 11.06 12.57
N TRP A 209 -6.42 10.01 13.36
CA TRP A 209 -6.70 8.64 12.93
C TRP A 209 -8.19 8.41 12.60
N ALA A 210 -9.11 8.97 13.39
CA ALA A 210 -10.54 8.83 13.14
C ALA A 210 -10.97 9.60 11.88
N SER A 211 -10.46 10.82 11.69
CA SER A 211 -10.69 11.59 10.46
C SER A 211 -10.18 10.87 9.22
N ASN A 212 -8.97 10.31 9.28
CA ASN A 212 -8.38 9.53 8.19
C ASN A 212 -9.23 8.28 7.88
N THR A 213 -9.66 7.56 8.92
CA THR A 213 -10.54 6.39 8.78
C THR A 213 -11.88 6.75 8.15
N MET A 214 -12.54 7.80 8.64
CA MET A 214 -13.83 8.27 8.07
C MET A 214 -13.71 8.60 6.58
N ARG A 215 -12.64 9.29 6.17
CA ARG A 215 -12.39 9.65 4.77
C ARG A 215 -12.14 8.40 3.92
N THR A 216 -11.33 7.48 4.40
CA THR A 216 -11.08 6.19 3.75
C THR A 216 -12.38 5.40 3.56
N LEU A 217 -13.24 5.28 4.60
CA LEU A 217 -14.51 4.56 4.49
C LEU A 217 -15.48 5.23 3.53
N ARG A 218 -15.54 6.56 3.47
CA ARG A 218 -16.37 7.31 2.49
C ARG A 218 -15.91 7.07 1.06
N MET A 219 -14.60 7.07 0.81
CA MET A 219 -14.07 6.76 -0.52
C MET A 219 -14.31 5.30 -0.87
N LEU A 220 -14.16 4.38 0.08
CA LEU A 220 -14.47 2.97 -0.12
C LEU A 220 -15.95 2.76 -0.45
N TYR A 221 -16.86 3.47 0.22
CA TYR A 221 -18.29 3.45 -0.10
C TYR A 221 -18.53 3.85 -1.57
N LEU A 222 -17.89 4.93 -2.02
CA LEU A 222 -17.98 5.38 -3.40
C LEU A 222 -17.46 4.33 -4.39
N LEU A 223 -16.32 3.68 -4.09
CA LEU A 223 -15.76 2.60 -4.91
C LEU A 223 -16.66 1.37 -4.93
N ALA A 224 -17.25 1.00 -3.79
CA ALA A 224 -18.18 -0.13 -3.70
C ALA A 224 -19.49 0.15 -4.47
N ASP A 225 -19.96 1.40 -4.46
CA ASP A 225 -21.19 1.81 -5.17
C ASP A 225 -20.97 1.89 -6.69
N ARG A 226 -19.89 2.52 -7.14
CA ARG A 226 -19.64 2.83 -8.55
C ARG A 226 -18.81 1.80 -9.29
N GLY A 227 -18.16 0.89 -8.57
CA GLY A 227 -17.13 0.02 -9.10
C GLY A 227 -15.75 0.69 -9.09
N LEU A 228 -14.72 -0.14 -9.16
CA LEU A 228 -13.32 0.29 -9.19
C LEU A 228 -12.66 -0.16 -10.50
N ARG A 229 -11.66 0.58 -10.93
CA ARG A 229 -10.82 0.24 -12.09
C ARG A 229 -9.45 -0.17 -11.60
N THR A 230 -8.89 -1.23 -12.17
CA THR A 230 -7.50 -1.57 -11.93
C THR A 230 -6.60 -0.46 -12.48
N ARG A 231 -5.70 0.05 -11.65
CA ARG A 231 -4.78 1.13 -12.06
C ARG A 231 -3.87 0.66 -13.19
N ASN A 232 -3.63 1.56 -14.13
CA ASN A 232 -2.74 1.33 -15.27
C ASN A 232 -3.15 0.15 -16.19
N THR A 233 -4.43 -0.20 -16.25
CA THR A 233 -4.98 -1.19 -17.18
C THR A 233 -6.18 -0.61 -17.90
N ASP A 234 -6.51 -1.19 -19.07
CA ASP A 234 -7.74 -0.89 -19.83
C ASP A 234 -8.90 -1.81 -19.42
N GLU A 235 -8.76 -2.54 -18.32
CA GLU A 235 -9.79 -3.42 -17.81
C GLU A 235 -11.06 -2.63 -17.44
N PRO A 236 -12.25 -3.16 -17.70
CA PRO A 236 -13.49 -2.52 -17.29
C PRO A 236 -13.58 -2.42 -15.76
N ALA A 237 -14.33 -1.43 -15.27
CA ALA A 237 -14.62 -1.34 -13.85
C ALA A 237 -15.33 -2.60 -13.36
N HIS A 238 -14.97 -3.07 -12.18
CA HIS A 238 -15.56 -4.24 -11.53
C HIS A 238 -16.05 -3.87 -10.13
N GLY A 239 -17.01 -4.63 -9.60
CA GLY A 239 -17.59 -4.39 -8.28
C GLY A 239 -16.89 -5.16 -7.17
N VAL A 240 -17.17 -4.76 -5.94
CA VAL A 240 -16.80 -5.55 -4.77
C VAL A 240 -17.75 -6.75 -4.63
N THR A 241 -17.23 -7.86 -4.11
CA THR A 241 -18.03 -9.03 -3.75
C THR A 241 -18.92 -8.68 -2.55
N HIS A 242 -20.13 -9.24 -2.48
CA HIS A 242 -21.12 -8.92 -1.44
C HIS A 242 -21.43 -7.43 -1.29
N ARG A 243 -21.54 -6.71 -2.41
CA ARG A 243 -21.67 -5.27 -2.51
C ARG A 243 -22.71 -4.69 -1.56
N GLU A 244 -23.92 -5.25 -1.51
CA GLU A 244 -25.00 -4.74 -0.64
C GLU A 244 -24.62 -4.78 0.83
N ALA A 245 -24.12 -5.92 1.32
CA ALA A 245 -23.67 -6.05 2.70
C ALA A 245 -22.49 -5.12 3.03
N VAL A 246 -21.56 -4.91 2.08
CA VAL A 246 -20.42 -3.98 2.26
C VAL A 246 -20.93 -2.54 2.37
N LEU A 247 -21.86 -2.10 1.49
CA LEU A 247 -22.43 -0.76 1.53
C LEU A 247 -23.21 -0.50 2.83
N GLU A 248 -24.02 -1.46 3.24
CA GLU A 248 -24.77 -1.39 4.51
C GLU A 248 -23.84 -1.32 5.74
N GLY A 249 -22.84 -2.19 5.78
CA GLY A 249 -21.83 -2.20 6.84
C GLY A 249 -21.04 -0.89 6.94
N LEU A 250 -20.61 -0.34 5.80
CA LEU A 250 -19.91 0.96 5.72
C LEU A 250 -20.83 2.11 6.21
N ALA A 251 -22.09 2.14 5.75
CA ALA A 251 -23.06 3.15 6.17
C ALA A 251 -23.31 3.08 7.68
N ALA A 252 -23.56 1.88 8.22
CA ALA A 252 -23.77 1.67 9.66
C ALA A 252 -22.54 2.08 10.50
N THR A 253 -21.33 1.74 10.06
CA THR A 253 -20.09 2.13 10.74
C THR A 253 -19.89 3.65 10.72
N LEU A 254 -20.16 4.30 9.58
CA LEU A 254 -20.05 5.76 9.45
C LEU A 254 -21.14 6.50 10.25
N ALA A 255 -22.35 5.94 10.39
CA ALA A 255 -23.43 6.54 11.17
C ALA A 255 -23.08 6.72 12.66
N VAL A 256 -22.14 5.92 13.19
CA VAL A 256 -21.64 6.08 14.58
C VAL A 256 -21.05 7.47 14.80
N VAL A 257 -20.36 8.03 13.81
CA VAL A 257 -19.62 9.31 13.89
C VAL A 257 -20.19 10.40 12.99
N ALA A 258 -21.10 10.05 12.09
CA ALA A 258 -21.75 10.97 11.16
C ALA A 258 -23.27 10.68 11.10
N PRO A 259 -24.03 11.01 12.14
CA PRO A 259 -25.45 10.61 12.30
C PRO A 259 -26.41 11.34 11.34
N TYR A 260 -25.90 11.99 10.32
CA TYR A 260 -26.67 12.71 9.28
C TYR A 260 -26.95 11.85 8.05
N THR A 261 -26.36 10.66 8.00
CA THR A 261 -26.60 9.69 6.92
C THR A 261 -27.73 8.77 7.37
N GLY A 262 -28.89 8.89 6.72
CA GLY A 262 -30.06 8.03 6.92
C GLY A 262 -30.04 6.81 6.02
#